data_0543bdcafe572b09358c3ba067286cb6
#
_entry.id   0543bdcafe572b09358c3ba067286cb6
#
_cell.length_a   1.000
_cell.length_b   1.000
_cell.length_c   1.000
_cell.angle_alpha   90.00
_cell.angle_beta   90.00
_cell.angle_gamma   90.00
#
_symmetry.space_group_name_H-M   'P 1'
#
loop_
_entity.id
_entity.type
_entity.pdbx_description
1 polymer ?
#
loop_
_entity_poly.entity_id
_entity_poly.type
_entity_poly.pdbx_seq_one_letter_code
_entity_poly.pdbx_strand_id
1 'polypeptide(L)'
;MRNSFDWGYELELSRTSGETKSVSNCKDLTKANLAGFTAAKAYEYGAFKAYLMQCQTWSEMAKLAASKRSFISKLKLDDNFPKFTPSALAFVISDESEEKVKTLPTWDEADHIQSTRVASEVRAEYFDATGGFQVITVVAKGDYNADGIEDIVIEKENSVLSGSYSSSHGYVLTRMSEQASFTVLAEW
;
A
#
# COMPACT_ATOMS: atom_id res chain seq x y z
N MET A 1 -7.98 18.63 5.49
CA MET A 1 -7.59 19.82 4.70
C MET A 1 -6.86 19.51 3.38
N ARG A 2 -6.12 18.39 3.23
CA ARG A 2 -5.37 18.07 1.98
C ARG A 2 -6.22 17.51 0.84
N ASN A 3 -7.43 17.02 1.09
CA ASN A 3 -8.29 16.35 0.10
C ASN A 3 -8.84 17.28 -1.01
N SER A 4 -8.78 18.59 -0.83
CA SER A 4 -9.21 19.58 -1.84
C SER A 4 -8.04 20.34 -2.46
N PHE A 5 -6.80 19.99 -2.12
CA PHE A 5 -5.61 20.61 -2.71
C PHE A 5 -5.52 20.22 -4.19
N ASP A 6 -5.42 21.21 -5.04
CA ASP A 6 -5.22 21.02 -6.48
C ASP A 6 -3.76 20.63 -6.74
N TRP A 7 -3.53 19.51 -7.45
CA TRP A 7 -2.19 19.05 -7.81
C TRP A 7 -1.64 19.65 -9.11
N GLY A 8 -2.34 20.63 -9.72
CA GLY A 8 -1.88 21.37 -10.89
C GLY A 8 -1.90 20.59 -12.21
N TYR A 9 -2.54 19.43 -12.24
CA TYR A 9 -2.71 18.58 -13.41
C TYR A 9 -4.16 18.09 -13.47
N GLU A 10 -4.77 18.09 -14.65
CA GLU A 10 -6.12 17.58 -14.86
C GLU A 10 -6.09 16.16 -15.42
N LEU A 11 -6.73 15.23 -14.70
CA LEU A 11 -7.02 13.90 -15.20
C LEU A 11 -8.37 13.91 -15.91
N GLU A 12 -8.41 13.51 -17.16
CA GLU A 12 -9.65 13.23 -17.87
C GLU A 12 -10.14 11.82 -17.50
N LEU A 13 -11.36 11.76 -17.00
CA LEU A 13 -12.04 10.54 -16.62
C LEU A 13 -13.26 10.29 -17.51
N SER A 14 -13.54 9.01 -17.75
CA SER A 14 -14.76 8.59 -18.47
C SER A 14 -15.40 7.39 -17.78
N ARG A 15 -16.65 7.15 -18.07
CA ARG A 15 -17.36 5.92 -17.70
C ARG A 15 -18.02 5.28 -18.91
N THR A 16 -18.47 4.04 -18.76
CA THR A 16 -19.06 3.24 -19.84
C THR A 16 -20.26 3.88 -20.53
N SER A 17 -20.96 4.82 -19.86
CA SER A 17 -22.05 5.61 -20.46
C SER A 17 -21.58 6.68 -21.46
N GLY A 18 -20.27 6.89 -21.63
CA GLY A 18 -19.70 7.94 -22.47
C GLY A 18 -19.59 9.30 -21.79
N GLU A 19 -20.02 9.44 -20.54
CA GLU A 19 -19.84 10.67 -19.78
C GLU A 19 -18.38 10.87 -19.43
N THR A 20 -17.90 12.11 -19.55
CA THR A 20 -16.53 12.51 -19.22
C THR A 20 -16.50 13.63 -18.18
N LYS A 21 -15.42 13.73 -17.44
CA LYS A 21 -15.13 14.83 -16.50
C LYS A 21 -13.64 14.97 -16.25
N SER A 22 -13.19 16.18 -15.93
CA SER A 22 -11.83 16.44 -15.42
C SER A 22 -11.82 16.54 -13.92
N VAL A 23 -10.73 16.04 -13.30
CA VAL A 23 -10.47 16.16 -11.86
C VAL A 23 -9.03 16.54 -11.63
N SER A 24 -8.75 17.37 -10.61
CA SER A 24 -7.42 17.85 -10.24
C SER A 24 -7.12 17.76 -8.74
N ASN A 25 -7.96 17.07 -7.98
CA ASN A 25 -7.80 16.91 -6.53
C ASN A 25 -8.40 15.59 -6.02
N CYS A 26 -7.96 15.18 -4.84
CA CYS A 26 -8.38 13.91 -4.23
C CYS A 26 -9.87 13.80 -3.99
N LYS A 27 -10.53 14.88 -3.56
CA LYS A 27 -11.96 14.86 -3.26
C LYS A 27 -12.79 14.51 -4.51
N ASP A 28 -12.46 15.16 -5.64
CA ASP A 28 -13.19 14.96 -6.89
C ASP A 28 -12.80 13.64 -7.55
N LEU A 29 -11.54 13.23 -7.46
CA LEU A 29 -11.07 11.92 -7.94
C LEU A 29 -11.77 10.77 -7.20
N THR A 30 -11.78 10.80 -5.87
CA THR A 30 -12.43 9.74 -5.07
C THR A 30 -13.93 9.67 -5.37
N LYS A 31 -14.61 10.84 -5.45
CA LYS A 31 -16.03 10.90 -5.81
C LYS A 31 -16.30 10.36 -7.21
N ALA A 32 -15.42 10.67 -8.17
CA ALA A 32 -15.54 10.17 -9.53
C ALA A 32 -15.35 8.66 -9.60
N ASN A 33 -14.31 8.13 -8.92
CA ASN A 33 -14.06 6.70 -8.88
C ASN A 33 -15.24 5.92 -8.26
N LEU A 34 -15.81 6.39 -7.16
CA LEU A 34 -17.01 5.79 -6.56
C LEU A 34 -18.23 5.83 -7.50
N ALA A 35 -18.29 6.80 -8.40
CA ALA A 35 -19.33 6.90 -9.42
C ALA A 35 -19.04 6.08 -10.70
N GLY A 36 -17.96 5.25 -10.69
CA GLY A 36 -17.60 4.37 -11.80
C GLY A 36 -16.82 5.04 -12.93
N PHE A 37 -16.23 6.22 -12.68
CA PHE A 37 -15.30 6.84 -13.62
C PHE A 37 -13.91 6.23 -13.48
N THR A 38 -13.21 6.07 -14.59
CA THR A 38 -11.80 5.64 -14.70
C THR A 38 -11.07 6.55 -15.70
N ALA A 39 -9.77 6.38 -15.89
CA ALA A 39 -9.03 7.17 -16.86
C ALA A 39 -9.67 7.09 -18.25
N ALA A 40 -9.89 8.25 -18.89
CA ALA A 40 -10.48 8.33 -20.23
C ALA A 40 -9.52 7.81 -21.31
N LYS A 41 -8.21 7.94 -21.07
CA LYS A 41 -7.15 7.56 -22.00
C LYS A 41 -6.30 6.43 -21.40
N ALA A 42 -6.02 5.39 -22.17
CA ALA A 42 -5.28 4.24 -21.71
C ALA A 42 -3.89 4.60 -21.11
N TYR A 43 -3.21 5.58 -21.69
CA TYR A 43 -1.90 6.02 -21.22
C TYR A 43 -1.96 6.81 -19.89
N GLU A 44 -3.13 7.32 -19.49
CA GLU A 44 -3.35 8.00 -18.20
C GLU A 44 -3.78 7.03 -17.08
N TYR A 45 -4.04 5.76 -17.41
CA TYR A 45 -4.51 4.79 -16.42
C TYR A 45 -3.53 4.59 -15.25
N GLY A 46 -2.23 4.56 -15.55
CA GLY A 46 -1.19 4.50 -14.51
C GLY A 46 -1.23 5.70 -13.56
N ALA A 47 -1.33 6.92 -14.11
CA ALA A 47 -1.45 8.14 -13.32
C ALA A 47 -2.75 8.15 -12.48
N PHE A 48 -3.86 7.74 -13.07
CA PHE A 48 -5.14 7.61 -12.36
C PHE A 48 -5.02 6.69 -11.13
N LYS A 49 -4.43 5.50 -11.30
CA LYS A 49 -4.22 4.54 -10.20
C LYS A 49 -3.30 5.10 -9.12
N ALA A 50 -2.20 5.75 -9.52
CA ALA A 50 -1.25 6.34 -8.60
C ALA A 50 -1.87 7.47 -7.76
N TYR A 51 -2.61 8.38 -8.38
CA TYR A 51 -3.33 9.44 -7.65
C TYR A 51 -4.43 8.88 -6.75
N LEU A 52 -5.17 7.87 -7.20
CA LEU A 52 -6.19 7.24 -6.39
C LEU A 52 -5.60 6.61 -5.15
N MET A 53 -4.50 5.84 -5.31
CA MET A 53 -3.74 5.24 -4.21
C MET A 53 -3.26 6.31 -3.23
N GLN A 54 -2.63 7.38 -3.71
CA GLN A 54 -2.15 8.47 -2.88
C GLN A 54 -3.28 9.17 -2.11
N CYS A 55 -4.43 9.38 -2.75
CA CYS A 55 -5.60 9.99 -2.11
C CYS A 55 -6.17 9.09 -1.00
N GLN A 56 -6.19 7.78 -1.22
CA GLN A 56 -6.59 6.81 -0.20
C GLN A 56 -5.61 6.81 0.96
N THR A 57 -4.31 6.73 0.70
CA THR A 57 -3.26 6.83 1.74
C THR A 57 -3.44 8.10 2.60
N TRP A 58 -3.65 9.27 2.00
CA TRP A 58 -3.88 10.50 2.76
C TRP A 58 -5.16 10.46 3.59
N SER A 59 -6.21 9.82 3.09
CA SER A 59 -7.46 9.62 3.85
C SER A 59 -7.23 8.74 5.07
N GLU A 60 -6.49 7.64 4.92
CA GLU A 60 -6.16 6.73 6.01
C GLU A 60 -5.22 7.38 7.04
N MET A 61 -4.18 8.10 6.58
CA MET A 61 -3.30 8.86 7.47
C MET A 61 -4.02 9.93 8.28
N ALA A 62 -5.12 10.49 7.76
CA ALA A 62 -5.90 11.49 8.48
C ALA A 62 -6.67 10.93 9.70
N LYS A 63 -6.80 9.61 9.82
CA LYS A 63 -7.41 8.91 10.97
C LYS A 63 -6.44 8.71 12.12
N LEU A 64 -5.12 8.85 11.89
CA LEU A 64 -4.10 8.63 12.90
C LEU A 64 -4.19 9.65 14.03
N ALA A 65 -4.20 9.15 15.25
CA ALA A 65 -4.08 9.94 16.48
C ALA A 65 -2.69 9.77 17.12
N ALA A 66 -2.42 10.53 18.17
CA ALA A 66 -1.21 10.35 18.96
C ALA A 66 -1.29 9.05 19.76
N SER A 67 -0.30 8.17 19.59
CA SER A 67 -0.17 6.92 20.34
C SER A 67 0.35 7.18 21.77
N LYS A 68 0.02 6.28 22.69
CA LYS A 68 0.52 6.27 24.08
C LYS A 68 1.65 5.29 24.29
N ARG A 69 1.74 4.27 23.43
CA ARG A 69 2.72 3.17 23.50
C ARG A 69 3.15 2.79 22.10
N SER A 70 4.42 2.44 21.94
CA SER A 70 4.97 1.94 20.68
C SER A 70 5.67 0.60 20.90
N PHE A 71 5.34 -0.37 20.06
CA PHE A 71 6.07 -1.65 19.92
C PHE A 71 6.87 -1.70 18.61
N ILE A 72 6.86 -0.59 17.86
CA ILE A 72 7.52 -0.46 16.56
C ILE A 72 8.63 0.59 16.56
N SER A 73 9.02 1.11 17.75
CA SER A 73 10.10 2.12 17.87
C SER A 73 11.45 1.65 17.33
N LYS A 74 11.69 0.33 17.35
CA LYS A 74 12.90 -0.31 16.82
C LYS A 74 12.67 -1.07 15.51
N LEU A 75 11.54 -0.79 14.84
CA LEU A 75 11.22 -1.41 13.55
C LEU A 75 12.34 -1.13 12.54
N LYS A 76 12.80 -2.19 11.89
CA LYS A 76 13.70 -2.14 10.74
C LYS A 76 13.05 -2.84 9.56
N LEU A 77 13.19 -2.27 8.40
CA LEU A 77 12.80 -2.89 7.14
C LEU A 77 13.96 -3.77 6.64
N ASP A 78 14.35 -4.77 7.44
CA ASP A 78 15.42 -5.73 7.14
C ASP A 78 14.84 -7.09 6.72
N ASP A 79 15.69 -8.11 6.59
CA ASP A 79 15.31 -9.49 6.22
C ASP A 79 14.32 -10.15 7.19
N ASN A 80 14.10 -9.56 8.37
CA ASN A 80 13.15 -10.10 9.34
C ASN A 80 11.76 -9.49 9.19
N PHE A 81 11.63 -8.32 8.57
CA PHE A 81 10.32 -7.67 8.41
C PHE A 81 9.28 -8.59 7.75
N PRO A 82 9.57 -9.30 6.62
CA PRO A 82 8.62 -10.22 6.01
C PRO A 82 8.22 -11.41 6.90
N LYS A 83 9.10 -11.85 7.80
CA LYS A 83 8.84 -12.98 8.72
C LYS A 83 7.84 -12.67 9.83
N PHE A 84 7.68 -11.39 10.16
CA PHE A 84 6.71 -10.91 11.13
C PHE A 84 5.50 -10.22 10.49
N THR A 85 5.46 -10.18 9.16
CA THR A 85 4.41 -9.50 8.40
C THR A 85 3.45 -10.54 7.80
N PRO A 86 2.14 -10.31 7.83
CA PRO A 86 1.16 -11.26 7.30
C PRO A 86 1.34 -11.54 5.81
N SER A 87 0.97 -12.75 5.38
CA SER A 87 0.97 -13.17 3.97
C SER A 87 0.12 -12.29 3.05
N ALA A 88 -0.83 -11.53 3.59
CA ALA A 88 -1.59 -10.51 2.85
C ALA A 88 -0.69 -9.47 2.14
N LEU A 89 0.58 -9.32 2.59
CA LEU A 89 1.55 -8.47 1.91
C LEU A 89 2.33 -9.20 0.82
N ALA A 90 2.10 -10.48 0.56
CA ALA A 90 2.76 -11.20 -0.51
C ALA A 90 2.34 -10.70 -1.91
N PHE A 91 3.15 -11.03 -2.90
CA PHE A 91 2.93 -10.63 -4.29
C PHE A 91 2.02 -11.62 -5.01
N VAL A 92 0.77 -11.24 -5.24
CA VAL A 92 -0.23 -12.10 -5.91
C VAL A 92 -0.28 -11.77 -7.40
N ILE A 93 0.16 -12.73 -8.23
CA ILE A 93 0.13 -12.65 -9.70
C ILE A 93 -0.45 -13.90 -10.37
N SER A 94 -0.85 -14.91 -9.60
CA SER A 94 -1.42 -16.17 -10.08
C SER A 94 -2.33 -16.79 -9.04
N ASP A 95 -3.17 -17.74 -9.45
CA ASP A 95 -4.02 -18.52 -8.55
C ASP A 95 -3.19 -19.26 -7.48
N GLU A 96 -2.00 -19.75 -7.84
CA GLU A 96 -1.09 -20.40 -6.89
C GLU A 96 -0.61 -19.42 -5.82
N SER A 97 -0.22 -18.20 -6.19
CA SER A 97 0.19 -17.18 -5.22
C SER A 97 -0.97 -16.72 -4.35
N GLU A 98 -2.19 -16.64 -4.89
CA GLU A 98 -3.40 -16.35 -4.13
C GLU A 98 -3.68 -17.43 -3.07
N GLU A 99 -3.51 -18.71 -3.42
CA GLU A 99 -3.70 -19.82 -2.48
C GLU A 99 -2.63 -19.82 -1.38
N LYS A 100 -1.38 -19.47 -1.69
CA LYS A 100 -0.32 -19.29 -0.68
C LYS A 100 -0.68 -18.22 0.33
N VAL A 101 -1.18 -17.07 -0.11
CA VAL A 101 -1.63 -15.99 0.79
C VAL A 101 -2.75 -16.44 1.74
N LYS A 102 -3.66 -17.32 1.29
CA LYS A 102 -4.75 -17.84 2.12
C LYS A 102 -4.29 -18.88 3.14
N THR A 103 -3.21 -19.62 2.85
CA THR A 103 -2.81 -20.81 3.63
C THR A 103 -1.55 -20.60 4.46
N LEU A 104 -0.70 -19.68 4.10
CA LEU A 104 0.57 -19.41 4.81
C LEU A 104 0.43 -18.18 5.73
N PRO A 105 1.09 -18.18 6.90
CA PRO A 105 0.89 -17.13 7.89
C PRO A 105 1.66 -15.85 7.58
N THR A 106 2.84 -15.95 6.94
CA THR A 106 3.74 -14.82 6.76
C THR A 106 4.04 -14.53 5.30
N TRP A 107 4.39 -13.29 5.02
CA TRP A 107 4.84 -12.86 3.71
C TRP A 107 6.09 -13.62 3.24
N ASP A 108 7.08 -13.81 4.14
CA ASP A 108 8.30 -14.56 3.82
C ASP A 108 8.02 -16.01 3.37
N GLU A 109 7.07 -16.68 4.04
CA GLU A 109 6.67 -18.05 3.64
C GLU A 109 5.93 -18.08 2.30
N ALA A 110 5.12 -17.06 2.01
CA ALA A 110 4.34 -17.00 0.77
C ALA A 110 5.21 -16.70 -0.47
N ASP A 111 6.15 -15.75 -0.37
CA ASP A 111 6.94 -15.26 -1.49
C ASP A 111 8.37 -15.81 -1.52
N HIS A 112 8.87 -16.41 -0.44
CA HIS A 112 10.26 -16.84 -0.31
C HIS A 112 11.25 -15.72 -0.61
N ILE A 113 11.28 -14.70 0.26
CA ILE A 113 12.17 -13.54 0.10
C ILE A 113 13.62 -14.00 0.08
N GLN A 114 14.33 -13.68 -0.99
CA GLN A 114 15.74 -14.09 -1.24
C GLN A 114 16.73 -13.06 -0.74
N SER A 115 16.39 -11.79 -0.86
CA SER A 115 17.27 -10.71 -0.43
C SER A 115 16.49 -9.41 -0.18
N THR A 116 17.05 -8.56 0.66
CA THR A 116 16.53 -7.25 1.01
C THR A 116 17.56 -6.16 0.71
N ARG A 117 17.13 -5.07 0.10
CA ARG A 117 17.92 -3.87 -0.08
C ARG A 117 17.32 -2.71 0.71
N VAL A 118 17.92 -2.38 1.84
CA VAL A 118 17.49 -1.25 2.67
C VAL A 118 17.95 0.06 2.03
N ALA A 119 17.01 0.88 1.56
CA ALA A 119 17.31 2.17 0.95
C ALA A 119 17.35 3.30 1.99
N SER A 120 16.55 3.21 3.05
CA SER A 120 16.52 4.13 4.18
C SER A 120 15.82 3.50 5.39
N GLU A 121 15.71 4.23 6.49
CA GLU A 121 14.96 3.78 7.68
C GLU A 121 13.47 3.54 7.40
N VAL A 122 12.93 4.16 6.35
CA VAL A 122 11.51 4.08 6.00
C VAL A 122 11.25 3.40 4.67
N ARG A 123 12.28 2.94 3.93
CA ARG A 123 12.13 2.33 2.61
C ARG A 123 13.09 1.16 2.40
N ALA A 124 12.55 0.04 1.95
CA ALA A 124 13.31 -1.14 1.56
C ALA A 124 12.67 -1.86 0.36
N GLU A 125 13.49 -2.62 -0.34
CA GLU A 125 13.15 -3.46 -1.47
C GLU A 125 13.38 -4.92 -1.10
N TYR A 126 12.42 -5.77 -1.40
CA TYR A 126 12.42 -7.20 -1.12
C TYR A 126 12.31 -7.97 -2.42
N PHE A 127 13.26 -8.85 -2.67
CA PHE A 127 13.34 -9.65 -3.90
C PHE A 127 12.94 -11.08 -3.59
N ASP A 128 11.95 -11.60 -4.28
CA ASP A 128 11.43 -12.95 -4.09
C ASP A 128 12.09 -13.99 -5.02
N ALA A 129 11.78 -15.27 -4.80
CA ALA A 129 12.34 -16.38 -5.56
C ALA A 129 11.78 -16.48 -6.98
N THR A 130 10.72 -15.74 -7.33
CA THR A 130 10.01 -15.86 -8.63
C THR A 130 10.41 -14.77 -9.62
N GLY A 131 11.26 -13.84 -9.22
CA GLY A 131 11.66 -12.68 -10.02
C GLY A 131 10.75 -11.47 -9.83
N GLY A 132 9.90 -11.50 -8.83
CA GLY A 132 9.18 -10.34 -8.34
C GLY A 132 10.02 -9.54 -7.35
N PHE A 133 9.69 -8.27 -7.19
CA PHE A 133 10.20 -7.47 -6.08
C PHE A 133 9.14 -6.50 -5.58
N GLN A 134 9.19 -6.26 -4.29
CA GLN A 134 8.28 -5.37 -3.60
C GLN A 134 9.06 -4.24 -2.94
N VAL A 135 8.56 -3.03 -3.06
CA VAL A 135 9.09 -1.87 -2.36
C VAL A 135 8.15 -1.49 -1.25
N ILE A 136 8.64 -1.50 -0.02
CA ILE A 136 7.88 -1.04 1.16
C ILE A 136 8.35 0.36 1.53
N THR A 137 7.39 1.27 1.70
CA THR A 137 7.63 2.61 2.23
C THR A 137 6.73 2.85 3.44
N VAL A 138 7.31 3.12 4.61
CA VAL A 138 6.56 3.60 5.78
C VAL A 138 6.28 5.09 5.57
N VAL A 139 5.00 5.45 5.44
CA VAL A 139 4.57 6.83 5.12
C VAL A 139 4.07 7.60 6.35
N ALA A 140 3.59 6.87 7.39
CA ALA A 140 3.15 7.49 8.64
C ALA A 140 3.16 6.50 9.80
N LYS A 141 3.10 7.03 11.02
CA LYS A 141 2.92 6.29 12.28
C LYS A 141 1.92 7.02 13.16
N GLY A 142 1.14 6.29 13.95
CA GLY A 142 0.17 6.83 14.90
C GLY A 142 -0.85 5.77 15.30
N ASP A 143 -1.73 6.10 16.22
CA ASP A 143 -2.81 5.23 16.66
C ASP A 143 -3.99 5.34 15.68
N TYR A 144 -4.21 4.28 14.91
CA TYR A 144 -5.23 4.23 13.86
C TYR A 144 -6.62 3.81 14.39
N ASN A 145 -6.64 2.85 15.31
CA ASN A 145 -7.87 2.22 15.80
C ASN A 145 -8.31 2.71 17.20
N ALA A 146 -7.63 3.73 17.73
CA ALA A 146 -7.87 4.34 19.05
C ALA A 146 -7.62 3.41 20.25
N ASP A 147 -6.71 2.42 20.12
CA ASP A 147 -6.33 1.53 21.22
C ASP A 147 -5.13 2.05 22.04
N GLY A 148 -4.54 3.16 21.62
CA GLY A 148 -3.39 3.79 22.23
C GLY A 148 -2.04 3.22 21.83
N ILE A 149 -2.01 2.24 20.90
CA ILE A 149 -0.79 1.64 20.37
C ILE A 149 -0.40 2.32 19.06
N GLU A 150 0.89 2.44 18.82
CA GLU A 150 1.40 3.01 17.57
C GLU A 150 1.35 1.98 16.44
N ASP A 151 0.60 2.32 15.38
CA ASP A 151 0.48 1.58 14.14
C ASP A 151 1.36 2.22 13.06
N ILE A 152 1.61 1.49 11.98
CA ILE A 152 2.30 2.01 10.79
C ILE A 152 1.37 2.00 9.58
N VAL A 153 1.46 3.08 8.81
CA VAL A 153 0.89 3.14 7.46
C VAL A 153 2.03 2.89 6.47
N ILE A 154 1.85 1.90 5.63
CA ILE A 154 2.82 1.55 4.59
C ILE A 154 2.19 1.60 3.20
N GLU A 155 2.99 1.99 2.23
CA GLU A 155 2.73 1.77 0.81
C GLU A 155 3.62 0.62 0.32
N LYS A 156 3.03 -0.29 -0.45
CA LYS A 156 3.70 -1.40 -1.09
C LYS A 156 3.54 -1.29 -2.61
N GLU A 157 4.66 -1.23 -3.31
CA GLU A 157 4.73 -1.30 -4.76
C GLU A 157 5.24 -2.68 -5.17
N ASN A 158 4.51 -3.39 -6.02
CA ASN A 158 4.93 -4.66 -6.59
C ASN A 158 5.39 -4.46 -8.02
N SER A 159 6.44 -5.15 -8.41
CA SER A 159 6.96 -5.17 -9.78
C SER A 159 7.62 -6.52 -10.10
N VAL A 160 7.90 -6.75 -11.38
CA VAL A 160 8.65 -7.90 -11.86
C VAL A 160 9.95 -7.45 -12.51
N LEU A 161 11.04 -8.19 -12.31
CA LEU A 161 12.37 -7.88 -12.88
C LEU A 161 12.38 -7.92 -14.40
N SER A 162 11.51 -8.76 -14.99
CA SER A 162 11.41 -8.95 -16.45
C SER A 162 9.94 -8.84 -16.86
N GLY A 163 9.48 -7.63 -17.18
CA GLY A 163 8.10 -7.39 -17.59
C GLY A 163 7.63 -5.98 -17.24
N SER A 164 6.35 -5.72 -17.53
CA SER A 164 5.70 -4.42 -17.31
C SER A 164 4.64 -4.45 -16.20
N TYR A 165 4.50 -5.57 -15.48
CA TYR A 165 3.51 -5.65 -14.41
C TYR A 165 3.95 -4.79 -13.22
N SER A 166 3.01 -3.99 -12.73
CA SER A 166 3.15 -3.28 -11.47
C SER A 166 1.79 -3.13 -10.79
N SER A 167 1.79 -3.15 -9.46
CA SER A 167 0.62 -2.82 -8.65
C SER A 167 1.05 -2.09 -7.38
N SER A 168 0.13 -1.37 -6.77
CA SER A 168 0.38 -0.64 -5.53
C SER A 168 -0.76 -0.89 -4.56
N HIS A 169 -0.43 -1.06 -3.29
CA HIS A 169 -1.35 -1.29 -2.19
C HIS A 169 -0.92 -0.46 -0.98
N GLY A 170 -1.88 -0.06 -0.18
CA GLY A 170 -1.62 0.55 1.11
C GLY A 170 -2.13 -0.33 2.24
N TYR A 171 -1.44 -0.29 3.36
CA TYR A 171 -1.81 -1.06 4.56
C TYR A 171 -1.64 -0.21 5.81
N VAL A 172 -2.50 -0.46 6.78
CA VAL A 172 -2.24 -0.11 8.19
C VAL A 172 -1.93 -1.39 8.93
N LEU A 173 -0.77 -1.44 9.57
CA LEU A 173 -0.32 -2.58 10.35
C LEU A 173 -0.18 -2.21 11.81
N THR A 174 -0.69 -3.07 12.70
CA THR A 174 -0.50 -2.97 14.14
C THR A 174 0.36 -4.11 14.68
N ARG A 175 0.92 -3.91 15.89
CA ARG A 175 1.71 -4.90 16.59
C ARG A 175 1.55 -4.76 18.09
N MET A 176 1.13 -5.82 18.75
CA MET A 176 0.72 -5.80 20.17
C MET A 176 1.87 -6.05 21.16
N SER A 177 3.06 -6.44 20.70
CA SER A 177 4.31 -6.55 21.46
C SER A 177 5.51 -6.54 20.52
N GLU A 178 6.72 -6.31 21.03
CA GLU A 178 7.96 -6.30 20.21
C GLU A 178 8.23 -7.65 19.50
N GLN A 179 7.72 -8.76 20.01
CA GLN A 179 7.90 -10.11 19.48
C GLN A 179 6.70 -10.62 18.67
N ALA A 180 5.56 -9.91 18.71
CA ALA A 180 4.38 -10.32 17.99
C ALA A 180 4.52 -10.06 16.48
N SER A 181 3.87 -10.86 15.66
CA SER A 181 3.66 -10.57 14.26
C SER A 181 2.75 -9.37 14.08
N PHE A 182 2.90 -8.69 12.95
CA PHE A 182 1.97 -7.64 12.54
C PHE A 182 0.60 -8.22 12.18
N THR A 183 -0.41 -7.38 12.36
CA THR A 183 -1.78 -7.64 11.90
C THR A 183 -2.22 -6.50 11.02
N VAL A 184 -2.94 -6.80 9.93
CA VAL A 184 -3.53 -5.80 9.05
C VAL A 184 -4.79 -5.23 9.71
N LEU A 185 -4.84 -3.91 9.88
CA LEU A 185 -6.02 -3.17 10.35
C LEU A 185 -6.84 -2.61 9.17
N ALA A 186 -6.18 -2.23 8.09
CA ALA A 186 -6.80 -1.73 6.88
C ALA A 186 -5.92 -2.02 5.65
N GLU A 187 -6.58 -2.16 4.49
CA GLU A 187 -5.95 -2.36 3.17
C GLU A 187 -6.73 -1.57 2.11
N TRP A 188 -6.03 -1.03 1.07
CA TRP A 188 -6.61 -0.34 -0.09
C TRP A 188 -5.77 -0.45 -1.35
#